data_9d20a2d11f797fc247b32c2ec59c613a
#
_entry.id   9d20a2d11f797fc247b32c2ec59c613a
#
_cell.length_a   1.000
_cell.length_b   1.000
_cell.length_c   1.000
_cell.angle_alpha   90.00
_cell.angle_beta   90.00
_cell.angle_gamma   90.00
#
_symmetry.space_group_name_H-M   'P 1'
#
loop_
_entity.id
_entity.type
_entity.pdbx_description
1 polymer ?
#
loop_
_entity_poly.entity_id
_entity_poly.type
_entity_poly.pdbx_seq_one_letter_code
_entity_poly.pdbx_strand_id
1 'polypeptide(L)'
;MVKKGTKSSKTKTKSISTPKKKERSRSQKLNKKKIINFVSGNKNKLKELNEIFQEHFTDIQIKQLDIDLPELQGLPEDIVKGKLKLALEQAKNLQGAVLVEDTSLCFNAYGGLPGAYIKYFLKAIKPEGLYKMASVFDDHSAYAQSIYGLQKNKKEEPHLFIGKTDGEIVPPKGDNNFGWDPCFKPNCSKKTFAEMDENEKNKISHRGKSTKAMIDWIKKNENVFE
;
A
#
# COMPACT_ATOMS: atom_id res chain seq x y z
N MET A 1 27.11 88.50 52.62
CA MET A 1 26.18 88.61 51.48
C MET A 1 25.49 87.27 51.25
N VAL A 2 24.22 87.35 51.43
CA VAL A 2 23.31 86.18 51.48
C VAL A 2 22.97 85.74 50.06
N LYS A 3 22.92 84.44 49.79
CA LYS A 3 22.12 83.88 48.68
C LYS A 3 21.41 82.60 49.13
N LYS A 4 20.09 82.72 49.14
CA LYS A 4 19.10 81.66 49.42
C LYS A 4 19.11 80.60 48.34
N GLY A 5 19.14 79.36 48.73
CA GLY A 5 18.92 78.22 47.83
C GLY A 5 17.52 77.63 48.10
N THR A 6 16.69 77.58 47.08
CA THR A 6 15.35 77.02 47.05
C THR A 6 15.37 75.53 46.91
N LYS A 7 14.66 74.77 47.76
CA LYS A 7 14.45 73.33 47.67
C LYS A 7 13.34 73.07 46.66
N SER A 8 13.64 72.26 45.65
CA SER A 8 12.71 71.67 44.69
C SER A 8 12.36 70.22 45.12
N SER A 9 11.08 70.01 45.40
CA SER A 9 10.50 68.72 45.74
C SER A 9 10.33 67.88 44.45
N LYS A 10 11.01 66.72 44.38
CA LYS A 10 10.79 65.73 43.30
C LYS A 10 9.66 64.76 43.71
N THR A 11 8.55 64.91 43.04
CA THR A 11 7.44 63.90 43.00
C THR A 11 7.85 62.67 42.31
N LYS A 12 7.80 61.49 42.96
CA LYS A 12 8.02 60.17 42.36
C LYS A 12 6.71 59.71 41.75
N THR A 13 6.65 59.68 40.41
CA THR A 13 5.60 59.00 39.68
C THR A 13 5.95 57.52 39.62
N LYS A 14 5.06 56.67 40.19
CA LYS A 14 5.11 55.21 40.05
C LYS A 14 4.63 54.82 38.64
N SER A 15 5.49 54.25 37.84
CA SER A 15 5.13 53.64 36.60
C SER A 15 4.53 52.26 36.88
N ILE A 16 3.25 52.07 36.48
CA ILE A 16 2.53 50.81 36.51
C ILE A 16 3.02 49.97 35.34
N SER A 17 3.73 48.89 35.62
CA SER A 17 4.15 47.91 34.61
C SER A 17 2.98 46.95 34.31
N THR A 18 2.46 47.04 33.11
CA THR A 18 1.54 46.06 32.53
C THR A 18 2.21 44.69 32.33
N PRO A 19 1.58 43.58 32.69
CA PRO A 19 2.18 42.25 32.47
C PRO A 19 2.19 41.90 30.97
N LYS A 20 3.38 41.70 30.41
CA LYS A 20 3.53 41.14 29.06
C LYS A 20 2.94 39.74 29.02
N LYS A 21 1.80 39.59 28.32
CA LYS A 21 1.29 38.29 27.89
C LYS A 21 2.39 37.55 27.12
N LYS A 22 2.90 36.46 27.70
CA LYS A 22 3.70 35.46 26.98
C LYS A 22 2.78 34.81 25.96
N GLU A 23 2.84 35.23 24.73
CA GLU A 23 2.36 34.45 23.59
C GLU A 23 3.15 33.12 23.57
N ARG A 24 2.49 32.06 24.00
CA ARG A 24 2.97 30.70 23.75
C ARG A 24 2.92 30.48 22.23
N SER A 25 4.03 30.59 21.59
CA SER A 25 4.22 30.12 20.21
C SER A 25 3.83 28.64 20.17
N ARG A 26 2.64 28.39 19.64
CA ARG A 26 2.17 27.04 19.29
C ARG A 26 3.03 26.64 18.11
N SER A 27 4.17 25.99 18.40
CA SER A 27 5.01 25.38 17.36
C SER A 27 4.11 24.40 16.61
N GLN A 28 3.76 24.75 15.38
CA GLN A 28 3.19 23.81 14.43
C GLN A 28 4.21 22.70 14.29
N LYS A 29 3.99 21.56 14.96
CA LYS A 29 4.66 20.31 14.61
C LYS A 29 4.33 20.09 13.13
N LEU A 30 5.30 20.33 12.25
CA LEU A 30 5.20 19.85 10.88
C LEU A 30 4.92 18.34 11.00
N ASN A 31 3.71 17.92 10.66
CA ASN A 31 3.36 16.52 10.61
C ASN A 31 4.24 15.90 9.52
N LYS A 32 5.33 15.23 9.95
CA LYS A 32 6.21 14.50 9.05
C LYS A 32 5.36 13.40 8.43
N LYS A 33 5.13 13.48 7.12
CA LYS A 33 4.33 12.47 6.41
C LYS A 33 4.92 11.08 6.67
N LYS A 34 4.09 10.15 7.09
CA LYS A 34 4.42 8.73 7.17
C LYS A 34 4.66 8.20 5.76
N ILE A 35 5.68 7.40 5.54
CA ILE A 35 6.07 6.94 4.19
C ILE A 35 6.00 5.43 4.13
N ILE A 36 5.34 4.92 3.09
CA ILE A 36 5.41 3.52 2.65
C ILE A 36 6.12 3.50 1.30
N ASN A 37 7.23 2.79 1.22
CA ASN A 37 8.00 2.63 0.00
C ASN A 37 7.56 1.34 -0.70
N PHE A 38 6.76 1.45 -1.74
CA PHE A 38 6.25 0.31 -2.49
C PHE A 38 7.22 -0.09 -3.60
N VAL A 39 7.84 -1.25 -3.44
CA VAL A 39 8.79 -1.82 -4.40
C VAL A 39 8.01 -2.58 -5.47
N SER A 40 7.75 -1.92 -6.57
CA SER A 40 7.06 -2.50 -7.72
C SER A 40 7.27 -1.66 -8.98
N GLY A 41 7.67 -2.29 -10.08
CA GLY A 41 7.67 -1.68 -11.42
C GLY A 41 6.28 -1.63 -12.08
N ASN A 42 5.24 -2.22 -11.46
CA ASN A 42 3.90 -2.32 -12.03
C ASN A 42 3.03 -1.10 -11.66
N LYS A 43 2.86 -0.17 -12.61
CA LYS A 43 2.08 1.06 -12.40
C LYS A 43 0.60 0.82 -12.08
N ASN A 44 -0.01 -0.25 -12.62
CA ASN A 44 -1.41 -0.57 -12.33
C ASN A 44 -1.59 -1.05 -10.89
N LYS A 45 -0.66 -1.86 -10.35
CA LYS A 45 -0.68 -2.24 -8.93
C LYS A 45 -0.57 -1.02 -8.01
N LEU A 46 0.32 -0.07 -8.36
CA LEU A 46 0.47 1.17 -7.61
C LEU A 46 -0.80 2.03 -7.68
N LYS A 47 -1.44 2.12 -8.85
CA LYS A 47 -2.68 2.87 -9.04
C LYS A 47 -3.80 2.31 -8.16
N GLU A 48 -4.11 1.02 -8.26
CA GLU A 48 -5.13 0.34 -7.44
C GLU A 48 -4.87 0.51 -5.93
N LEU A 49 -3.60 0.36 -5.50
CA LEU A 49 -3.21 0.56 -4.11
C LEU A 49 -3.47 2.00 -3.64
N ASN A 50 -3.05 3.00 -4.42
CA ASN A 50 -3.22 4.41 -4.08
C ASN A 50 -4.70 4.81 -4.00
N GLU A 51 -5.54 4.37 -4.93
CA GLU A 51 -6.97 4.66 -4.94
C GLU A 51 -7.63 4.23 -3.63
N ILE A 52 -7.42 2.97 -3.24
CA ILE A 52 -8.01 2.45 -2.00
C ILE A 52 -7.40 3.13 -0.76
N PHE A 53 -6.08 3.40 -0.78
CA PHE A 53 -5.37 3.92 0.39
C PHE A 53 -5.71 5.38 0.70
N GLN A 54 -5.89 6.22 -0.33
CA GLN A 54 -6.22 7.63 -0.19
C GLN A 54 -7.61 7.88 0.41
N GLU A 55 -8.54 6.93 0.29
CA GLU A 55 -9.85 6.99 0.95
C GLU A 55 -9.74 6.91 2.49
N HIS A 56 -8.62 6.39 3.00
CA HIS A 56 -8.46 6.09 4.43
C HIS A 56 -7.39 6.91 5.14
N PHE A 57 -6.37 7.39 4.42
CA PHE A 57 -5.23 8.09 4.98
C PHE A 57 -4.85 9.33 4.18
N THR A 58 -4.75 10.47 4.86
CA THR A 58 -4.26 11.73 4.28
C THR A 58 -2.82 12.06 4.67
N ASP A 59 -2.30 11.42 5.73
CA ASP A 59 -0.98 11.64 6.32
C ASP A 59 0.06 10.59 5.93
N ILE A 60 -0.36 9.51 5.24
CA ILE A 60 0.53 8.47 4.73
C ILE A 60 0.75 8.68 3.23
N GLN A 61 2.00 8.66 2.81
CA GLN A 61 2.40 8.75 1.39
C GLN A 61 2.98 7.42 0.92
N ILE A 62 2.40 6.86 -0.15
CA ILE A 62 3.00 5.72 -0.85
C ILE A 62 3.96 6.25 -1.91
N LYS A 63 5.23 5.84 -1.83
CA LYS A 63 6.27 6.15 -2.82
C LYS A 63 6.63 4.90 -3.57
N GLN A 64 6.61 4.97 -4.90
CA GLN A 64 7.14 3.88 -5.72
C GLN A 64 8.66 3.84 -5.61
N LEU A 65 9.20 2.65 -5.40
CA LEU A 65 10.61 2.36 -5.56
C LEU A 65 10.78 1.39 -6.73
N ASP A 66 11.49 1.84 -7.73
CA ASP A 66 11.84 1.03 -8.90
C ASP A 66 13.11 0.22 -8.60
N ILE A 67 12.94 -0.83 -7.81
CA ILE A 67 13.98 -1.82 -7.52
C ILE A 67 13.62 -3.08 -8.28
N ASP A 68 14.49 -3.53 -9.16
CA ASP A 68 14.33 -4.79 -9.88
C ASP A 68 14.66 -5.95 -8.95
N LEU A 69 13.62 -6.61 -8.45
CA LEU A 69 13.74 -7.80 -7.62
C LEU A 69 13.63 -9.05 -8.48
N PRO A 70 14.45 -10.09 -8.24
CA PRO A 70 14.31 -11.36 -8.93
C PRO A 70 12.93 -11.98 -8.63
N GLU A 71 12.39 -12.70 -9.61
CA GLU A 71 11.20 -13.51 -9.39
C GLU A 71 11.59 -14.79 -8.65
N LEU A 72 11.10 -14.90 -7.41
CA LEU A 72 11.39 -16.02 -6.54
C LEU A 72 10.46 -17.19 -6.79
N GLN A 73 10.92 -18.41 -6.48
CA GLN A 73 10.12 -19.63 -6.50
C GLN A 73 9.83 -20.07 -5.06
N GLY A 74 8.65 -20.58 -4.82
CA GLY A 74 8.25 -21.09 -3.52
C GLY A 74 6.77 -20.90 -3.23
N LEU A 75 6.39 -21.06 -1.99
CA LEU A 75 5.04 -20.72 -1.53
C LEU A 75 4.83 -19.20 -1.59
N PRO A 76 3.61 -18.73 -1.85
CA PRO A 76 3.35 -17.30 -2.02
C PRO A 76 3.83 -16.43 -0.85
N GLU A 77 3.66 -16.88 0.37
CA GLU A 77 4.11 -16.17 1.58
C GLU A 77 5.65 -16.10 1.67
N ASP A 78 6.34 -17.17 1.29
CA ASP A 78 7.80 -17.23 1.31
C ASP A 78 8.40 -16.34 0.21
N ILE A 79 7.74 -16.27 -0.95
CA ILE A 79 8.09 -15.35 -2.02
C ILE A 79 8.03 -13.91 -1.52
N VAL A 80 6.95 -13.52 -0.84
CA VAL A 80 6.78 -12.16 -0.32
C VAL A 80 7.82 -11.83 0.76
N LYS A 81 8.09 -12.76 1.69
CA LYS A 81 9.16 -12.60 2.70
C LYS A 81 10.53 -12.45 2.05
N GLY A 82 10.81 -13.28 1.05
CA GLY A 82 12.05 -13.21 0.28
C GLY A 82 12.21 -11.88 -0.47
N LYS A 83 11.15 -11.40 -1.12
CA LYS A 83 11.11 -10.09 -1.79
C LYS A 83 11.34 -8.94 -0.80
N LEU A 84 10.73 -8.99 0.40
CA LEU A 84 10.98 -8.00 1.46
C LEU A 84 12.45 -7.97 1.90
N LYS A 85 13.03 -9.14 2.15
CA LYS A 85 14.45 -9.25 2.54
C LYS A 85 15.35 -8.61 1.49
N LEU A 86 15.17 -8.96 0.22
CA LEU A 86 15.96 -8.41 -0.89
C LEU A 86 15.75 -6.90 -1.06
N ALA A 87 14.49 -6.44 -0.93
CA ALA A 87 14.17 -5.01 -1.00
C ALA A 87 14.87 -4.21 0.10
N LEU A 88 14.82 -4.69 1.34
CA LEU A 88 15.50 -4.06 2.48
C LEU A 88 17.03 -4.12 2.39
N GLU A 89 17.60 -5.09 1.68
CA GLU A 89 19.04 -5.15 1.42
C GLU A 89 19.50 -4.09 0.43
N GLN A 90 18.69 -3.85 -0.61
CA GLN A 90 19.00 -2.87 -1.66
C GLN A 90 18.63 -1.44 -1.25
N ALA A 91 17.56 -1.28 -0.49
CA ALA A 91 17.03 0.00 -0.05
C ALA A 91 17.78 0.56 1.17
N LYS A 92 19.02 1.02 0.96
CA LYS A 92 19.82 1.62 2.05
C LYS A 92 19.29 3.01 2.43
N ASN A 93 19.20 3.27 3.75
CA ASN A 93 18.84 4.60 4.31
C ASN A 93 17.42 5.09 3.93
N LEU A 94 16.47 4.22 3.66
CA LEU A 94 15.08 4.61 3.44
C LEU A 94 14.41 5.11 4.71
N GLN A 95 13.66 6.19 4.57
CA GLN A 95 12.70 6.61 5.59
C GLN A 95 11.36 5.92 5.35
N GLY A 96 10.74 5.39 6.41
CA GLY A 96 9.45 4.71 6.37
C GLY A 96 9.57 3.20 6.16
N ALA A 97 8.42 2.55 6.03
CA ALA A 97 8.33 1.10 5.84
C ALA A 97 8.51 0.71 4.37
N VAL A 98 8.96 -0.51 4.13
CA VAL A 98 9.04 -1.14 2.80
C VAL A 98 7.83 -2.02 2.60
N LEU A 99 7.21 -1.90 1.45
CA LEU A 99 6.06 -2.70 1.00
C LEU A 99 6.43 -3.43 -0.29
N VAL A 100 6.16 -4.71 -0.34
CA VAL A 100 6.21 -5.53 -1.56
C VAL A 100 4.86 -6.19 -1.81
N GLU A 101 4.62 -6.68 -3.01
CA GLU A 101 3.41 -7.41 -3.33
C GLU A 101 3.72 -8.53 -4.32
N ASP A 102 3.08 -9.68 -4.09
CA ASP A 102 3.04 -10.77 -5.04
C ASP A 102 1.61 -11.17 -5.36
N THR A 103 1.37 -11.48 -6.66
CA THR A 103 0.05 -11.88 -7.15
C THR A 103 0.12 -13.27 -7.75
N SER A 104 -0.83 -14.11 -7.35
CA SER A 104 -1.00 -15.46 -7.88
C SER A 104 -2.37 -15.62 -8.55
N LEU A 105 -2.44 -16.38 -9.64
CA LEU A 105 -3.66 -16.91 -10.19
C LEU A 105 -3.55 -18.44 -10.21
N CYS A 106 -4.47 -19.10 -9.50
CA CYS A 106 -4.39 -20.51 -9.18
C CYS A 106 -5.61 -21.24 -9.73
N PHE A 107 -5.39 -22.23 -10.61
CA PHE A 107 -6.43 -23.09 -11.17
C PHE A 107 -6.56 -24.34 -10.30
N ASN A 108 -7.76 -24.65 -9.81
CA ASN A 108 -7.95 -25.78 -8.91
C ASN A 108 -7.64 -27.12 -9.63
N ALA A 109 -8.04 -27.27 -10.88
CA ALA A 109 -7.74 -28.45 -11.68
C ALA A 109 -6.24 -28.71 -11.87
N TYR A 110 -5.39 -27.68 -11.73
CA TYR A 110 -3.94 -27.78 -11.79
C TYR A 110 -3.27 -27.78 -10.40
N GLY A 111 -4.03 -28.05 -9.32
CA GLY A 111 -3.49 -28.06 -7.97
C GLY A 111 -2.94 -26.70 -7.50
N GLY A 112 -3.48 -25.59 -8.03
CA GLY A 112 -3.05 -24.23 -7.69
C GLY A 112 -2.02 -23.62 -8.65
N LEU A 113 -1.57 -24.34 -9.66
CA LEU A 113 -0.74 -23.76 -10.73
C LEU A 113 -1.60 -22.93 -11.70
N PRO A 114 -1.05 -21.90 -12.39
CA PRO A 114 0.35 -21.49 -12.37
C PRO A 114 0.78 -20.73 -11.10
N GLY A 115 -0.16 -20.33 -10.19
CA GLY A 115 0.18 -19.66 -8.95
C GLY A 115 0.97 -18.38 -9.18
N ALA A 116 2.08 -18.21 -8.48
CA ALA A 116 2.96 -17.04 -8.59
C ALA A 116 3.65 -16.93 -9.98
N TYR A 117 3.71 -18.04 -10.74
CA TYR A 117 4.24 -18.03 -12.11
C TYR A 117 3.33 -17.41 -13.15
N ILE A 118 2.13 -16.98 -12.76
CA ILE A 118 1.13 -16.40 -13.68
C ILE A 118 1.69 -15.32 -14.61
N LYS A 119 2.67 -14.53 -14.15
CA LYS A 119 3.32 -13.49 -14.95
C LYS A 119 3.94 -14.06 -16.24
N TYR A 120 4.61 -15.20 -16.13
CA TYR A 120 5.27 -15.85 -17.27
C TYR A 120 4.27 -16.52 -18.20
N PHE A 121 3.27 -17.20 -17.64
CA PHE A 121 2.18 -17.78 -18.41
C PHE A 121 1.43 -16.71 -19.20
N LEU A 122 1.02 -15.63 -18.54
CA LEU A 122 0.34 -14.52 -19.19
C LEU A 122 1.18 -13.89 -20.32
N LYS A 123 2.49 -13.74 -20.11
CA LYS A 123 3.40 -13.22 -21.14
C LYS A 123 3.47 -14.14 -22.35
N ALA A 124 3.49 -15.45 -22.13
CA ALA A 124 3.64 -16.46 -23.16
C ALA A 124 2.36 -16.72 -23.95
N ILE A 125 1.24 -16.93 -23.27
CA ILE A 125 0.01 -17.46 -23.87
C ILE A 125 -1.20 -16.50 -23.81
N LYS A 126 -1.09 -15.35 -23.15
CA LYS A 126 -2.14 -14.34 -23.02
C LYS A 126 -3.40 -14.87 -22.28
N PRO A 127 -4.44 -14.06 -22.03
CA PRO A 127 -5.69 -14.51 -21.42
C PRO A 127 -6.37 -15.66 -22.19
N GLU A 128 -6.30 -15.63 -23.51
CA GLU A 128 -6.87 -16.66 -24.40
C GLU A 128 -6.22 -18.03 -24.15
N GLY A 129 -4.90 -18.05 -23.96
CA GLY A 129 -4.17 -19.28 -23.66
C GLY A 129 -4.44 -19.78 -22.25
N LEU A 130 -4.61 -18.88 -21.27
CA LEU A 130 -5.02 -19.26 -19.91
C LEU A 130 -6.40 -19.92 -19.90
N TYR A 131 -7.37 -19.37 -20.67
CA TYR A 131 -8.66 -20.02 -20.84
C TYR A 131 -8.54 -21.38 -21.52
N LYS A 132 -7.77 -21.51 -22.59
CA LYS A 132 -7.53 -22.81 -23.26
C LYS A 132 -6.92 -23.84 -22.31
N MET A 133 -6.02 -23.43 -21.43
CA MET A 133 -5.51 -24.34 -20.39
C MET A 133 -6.63 -24.82 -19.48
N ALA A 134 -7.46 -23.91 -18.93
CA ALA A 134 -8.55 -24.28 -18.05
C ALA A 134 -9.58 -25.18 -18.74
N SER A 135 -9.86 -24.95 -20.03
CA SER A 135 -10.89 -25.68 -20.80
C SER A 135 -10.54 -27.15 -21.10
N VAL A 136 -9.36 -27.63 -20.74
CA VAL A 136 -8.98 -29.05 -20.85
C VAL A 136 -9.67 -29.90 -19.77
N PHE A 137 -10.11 -29.26 -18.68
CA PHE A 137 -10.78 -29.92 -17.56
C PHE A 137 -12.24 -29.43 -17.46
N ASP A 138 -13.09 -30.24 -16.87
CA ASP A 138 -14.47 -29.83 -16.54
C ASP A 138 -14.50 -28.79 -15.40
N ASP A 139 -13.51 -28.83 -14.51
CA ASP A 139 -13.33 -27.86 -13.42
C ASP A 139 -12.57 -26.61 -13.89
N HIS A 140 -13.30 -25.53 -14.13
CA HIS A 140 -12.72 -24.22 -14.46
C HIS A 140 -12.51 -23.35 -13.23
N SER A 141 -12.79 -23.86 -12.02
CA SER A 141 -12.66 -23.06 -10.80
C SER A 141 -11.22 -22.64 -10.55
N ALA A 142 -11.07 -21.42 -10.06
CA ALA A 142 -9.78 -20.80 -9.82
C ALA A 142 -9.89 -19.81 -8.66
N TYR A 143 -8.75 -19.39 -8.14
CA TYR A 143 -8.71 -18.25 -7.26
C TYR A 143 -7.55 -17.30 -7.60
N ALA A 144 -7.84 -16.03 -7.41
CA ALA A 144 -6.82 -14.98 -7.45
C ALA A 144 -6.38 -14.66 -6.03
N GLN A 145 -5.07 -14.51 -5.81
CA GLN A 145 -4.49 -14.16 -4.51
C GLN A 145 -3.50 -13.01 -4.65
N SER A 146 -3.55 -12.06 -3.72
CA SER A 146 -2.53 -11.02 -3.56
C SER A 146 -2.05 -11.03 -2.13
N ILE A 147 -0.74 -10.96 -1.94
CA ILE A 147 -0.11 -10.88 -0.63
C ILE A 147 0.75 -9.63 -0.61
N TYR A 148 0.40 -8.68 0.27
CA TYR A 148 1.29 -7.60 0.64
C TYR A 148 2.18 -8.03 1.80
N GLY A 149 3.45 -7.66 1.73
CA GLY A 149 4.39 -7.74 2.84
C GLY A 149 4.87 -6.35 3.22
N LEU A 150 4.65 -5.96 4.47
CA LEU A 150 5.09 -4.68 5.04
C LEU A 150 6.14 -4.92 6.11
N GLN A 151 7.26 -4.22 6.05
CA GLN A 151 8.32 -4.31 7.04
C GLN A 151 9.04 -2.97 7.18
N LYS A 152 9.24 -2.51 8.42
CA LYS A 152 9.89 -1.24 8.70
C LYS A 152 11.42 -1.33 8.55
N ASN A 153 12.01 -2.38 9.08
CA ASN A 153 13.45 -2.60 9.05
C ASN A 153 13.79 -4.09 9.20
N LYS A 154 15.04 -4.45 8.99
CA LYS A 154 15.52 -5.85 9.03
C LYS A 154 15.41 -6.54 10.39
N LYS A 155 15.17 -5.80 11.48
CA LYS A 155 15.12 -6.34 12.85
C LYS A 155 13.69 -6.73 13.26
N GLU A 156 12.69 -6.24 12.54
CA GLU A 156 11.28 -6.53 12.79
C GLU A 156 10.81 -7.66 11.88
N GLU A 157 9.84 -8.42 12.35
CA GLU A 157 9.20 -9.45 11.54
C GLU A 157 8.29 -8.79 10.47
N PRO A 158 8.21 -9.38 9.26
CA PRO A 158 7.33 -8.90 8.21
C PRO A 158 5.86 -9.16 8.56
N HIS A 159 5.01 -8.17 8.30
CA HIS A 159 3.55 -8.34 8.36
C HIS A 159 3.02 -8.67 6.97
N LEU A 160 2.28 -9.78 6.87
CA LEU A 160 1.69 -10.24 5.61
C LEU A 160 0.18 -9.99 5.62
N PHE A 161 -0.32 -9.45 4.51
CA PHE A 161 -1.75 -9.16 4.31
C PHE A 161 -2.23 -9.90 3.07
N ILE A 162 -3.05 -10.92 3.29
CA ILE A 162 -3.50 -11.85 2.27
C ILE A 162 -4.92 -11.50 1.84
N GLY A 163 -5.14 -11.35 0.54
CA GLY A 163 -6.45 -11.24 -0.06
C GLY A 163 -6.67 -12.33 -1.10
N LYS A 164 -7.78 -13.05 -1.00
CA LYS A 164 -8.15 -14.13 -1.91
C LYS A 164 -9.55 -13.87 -2.47
N THR A 165 -9.73 -14.14 -3.77
CA THR A 165 -11.03 -14.11 -4.43
C THR A 165 -11.20 -15.35 -5.26
N ASP A 166 -12.20 -16.15 -4.90
CA ASP A 166 -12.55 -17.35 -5.64
C ASP A 166 -13.38 -16.97 -6.87
N GLY A 167 -13.20 -17.71 -7.94
CA GLY A 167 -13.82 -17.46 -9.24
C GLY A 167 -13.63 -18.63 -10.20
N GLU A 168 -13.78 -18.34 -11.47
CA GLU A 168 -13.57 -19.29 -12.55
C GLU A 168 -12.85 -18.64 -13.72
N ILE A 169 -12.17 -19.47 -14.51
CA ILE A 169 -11.54 -19.04 -15.75
C ILE A 169 -12.56 -19.19 -16.87
N VAL A 170 -12.83 -18.09 -17.56
CA VAL A 170 -13.83 -17.96 -18.61
C VAL A 170 -13.22 -17.44 -19.92
N PRO A 171 -13.92 -17.56 -21.07
CA PRO A 171 -13.49 -16.87 -22.29
C PRO A 171 -13.24 -15.40 -22.02
N PRO A 172 -12.14 -14.81 -22.49
CA PRO A 172 -11.79 -13.42 -22.25
C PRO A 172 -12.88 -12.43 -22.67
N LYS A 173 -13.26 -11.50 -21.79
CA LYS A 173 -14.26 -10.45 -22.02
C LYS A 173 -13.85 -9.16 -21.30
N GLY A 174 -14.31 -8.04 -21.83
CA GLY A 174 -14.08 -6.71 -21.26
C GLY A 174 -12.91 -5.97 -21.90
N ASP A 175 -12.86 -4.65 -21.67
CA ASP A 175 -11.94 -3.73 -22.33
C ASP A 175 -10.74 -3.36 -21.46
N ASN A 176 -10.80 -3.67 -20.15
CA ASN A 176 -9.69 -3.46 -19.24
C ASN A 176 -8.63 -4.55 -19.43
N ASN A 177 -7.55 -4.21 -20.10
CA ASN A 177 -6.46 -5.15 -20.42
C ASN A 177 -5.43 -5.27 -19.29
N PHE A 178 -5.86 -5.21 -18.02
CA PHE A 178 -4.93 -5.43 -16.91
C PHE A 178 -4.68 -6.92 -16.68
N GLY A 179 -3.60 -7.41 -17.27
CA GLY A 179 -3.11 -8.76 -17.01
C GLY A 179 -4.07 -9.85 -17.49
N TRP A 180 -4.54 -10.67 -16.57
CA TRP A 180 -5.46 -11.78 -16.81
C TRP A 180 -6.92 -11.45 -16.41
N ASP A 181 -7.21 -10.20 -16.06
CA ASP A 181 -8.56 -9.73 -15.71
C ASP A 181 -9.63 -10.15 -16.72
N PRO A 182 -9.36 -10.12 -18.06
CA PRO A 182 -10.35 -10.52 -19.03
C PRO A 182 -10.84 -11.98 -18.91
N CYS A 183 -10.03 -12.88 -18.39
CA CYS A 183 -10.39 -14.30 -18.29
C CYS A 183 -10.74 -14.77 -16.87
N PHE A 184 -10.77 -13.88 -15.89
CA PHE A 184 -11.14 -14.24 -14.53
C PHE A 184 -12.48 -13.64 -14.13
N LYS A 185 -13.46 -14.49 -13.83
CA LYS A 185 -14.80 -14.12 -13.35
C LYS A 185 -14.93 -14.53 -11.88
N PRO A 186 -15.02 -13.57 -10.93
CA PRO A 186 -15.22 -13.91 -9.52
C PRO A 186 -16.62 -14.50 -9.28
N ASN A 187 -16.73 -15.44 -8.33
CA ASN A 187 -17.98 -16.14 -8.03
C ASN A 187 -19.11 -15.19 -7.57
N CYS A 188 -18.76 -14.03 -7.00
CA CYS A 188 -19.73 -13.03 -6.54
C CYS A 188 -20.24 -12.09 -7.65
N SER A 189 -19.85 -12.32 -8.93
CA SER A 189 -20.24 -11.46 -10.04
C SER A 189 -20.54 -12.28 -11.32
N LYS A 190 -21.32 -11.68 -12.21
CA LYS A 190 -21.54 -12.19 -13.58
C LYS A 190 -20.53 -11.64 -14.59
N LYS A 191 -19.70 -10.66 -14.18
CA LYS A 191 -18.70 -9.98 -14.98
C LYS A 191 -17.30 -10.52 -14.68
N THR A 192 -16.42 -10.51 -15.68
CA THR A 192 -14.97 -10.63 -15.46
C THR A 192 -14.43 -9.39 -14.78
N PHE A 193 -13.22 -9.45 -14.22
CA PHE A 193 -12.58 -8.24 -13.69
C PHE A 193 -12.38 -7.14 -14.73
N ALA A 194 -12.22 -7.51 -16.01
CA ALA A 194 -12.05 -6.54 -17.09
C ALA A 194 -13.35 -5.85 -17.53
N GLU A 195 -14.51 -6.42 -17.20
CA GLU A 195 -15.82 -5.83 -17.45
C GLU A 195 -16.30 -4.92 -16.31
N MET A 196 -15.56 -4.84 -15.19
CA MET A 196 -15.89 -4.04 -14.02
C MET A 196 -15.23 -2.66 -14.11
N ASP A 197 -15.88 -1.65 -13.52
CA ASP A 197 -15.18 -0.42 -13.17
C ASP A 197 -14.21 -0.64 -11.99
N GLU A 198 -13.29 0.32 -11.80
CA GLU A 198 -12.24 0.23 -10.79
C GLU A 198 -12.80 0.09 -9.36
N ASN A 199 -13.87 0.83 -9.03
CA ASN A 199 -14.50 0.79 -7.71
C ASN A 199 -15.20 -0.55 -7.45
N GLU A 200 -15.91 -1.08 -8.46
CA GLU A 200 -16.56 -2.39 -8.41
C GLU A 200 -15.49 -3.48 -8.16
N LYS A 201 -14.42 -3.48 -8.94
CA LYS A 201 -13.30 -4.42 -8.81
C LYS A 201 -12.58 -4.30 -7.47
N ASN A 202 -12.26 -3.08 -7.02
CA ASN A 202 -11.51 -2.86 -5.79
C ASN A 202 -12.24 -3.37 -4.55
N LYS A 203 -13.59 -3.41 -4.54
CA LYS A 203 -14.38 -3.93 -3.41
C LYS A 203 -14.29 -5.45 -3.25
N ILE A 204 -14.09 -6.20 -4.33
CA ILE A 204 -14.18 -7.66 -4.33
C ILE A 204 -12.91 -8.39 -4.72
N SER A 205 -11.94 -7.68 -5.32
CA SER A 205 -10.71 -8.28 -5.81
C SER A 205 -9.80 -8.76 -4.69
N HIS A 206 -8.94 -9.69 -5.03
CA HIS A 206 -7.85 -10.18 -4.19
C HIS A 206 -6.97 -9.03 -3.66
N ARG A 207 -6.59 -8.06 -4.53
CA ARG A 207 -5.80 -6.90 -4.14
C ARG A 207 -6.59 -5.93 -3.26
N GLY A 208 -7.86 -5.68 -3.55
CA GLY A 208 -8.71 -4.86 -2.70
C GLY A 208 -8.81 -5.42 -1.28
N LYS A 209 -8.98 -6.76 -1.15
CA LYS A 209 -9.05 -7.44 0.15
C LYS A 209 -7.72 -7.37 0.92
N SER A 210 -6.58 -7.62 0.26
CA SER A 210 -5.26 -7.53 0.92
C SER A 210 -4.92 -6.08 1.31
N THR A 211 -5.28 -5.10 0.48
CA THR A 211 -5.13 -3.67 0.81
C THR A 211 -5.98 -3.29 2.01
N LYS A 212 -7.24 -3.74 2.07
CA LYS A 212 -8.12 -3.49 3.21
C LYS A 212 -7.57 -4.10 4.49
N ALA A 213 -7.09 -5.34 4.46
CA ALA A 213 -6.46 -5.99 5.61
C ALA A 213 -5.25 -5.19 6.12
N MET A 214 -4.42 -4.66 5.23
CA MET A 214 -3.30 -3.79 5.57
C MET A 214 -3.76 -2.48 6.19
N ILE A 215 -4.77 -1.83 5.64
CA ILE A 215 -5.35 -0.59 6.17
C ILE A 215 -5.90 -0.80 7.58
N ASP A 216 -6.67 -1.87 7.79
CA ASP A 216 -7.25 -2.19 9.09
C ASP A 216 -6.17 -2.48 10.15
N TRP A 217 -5.06 -3.08 9.73
CA TRP A 217 -3.90 -3.31 10.60
C TRP A 217 -3.17 -2.01 10.92
N ILE A 218 -2.89 -1.15 9.92
CA ILE A 218 -2.22 0.15 10.11
C ILE A 218 -3.01 1.03 11.07
N LYS A 219 -4.34 1.09 10.97
CA LYS A 219 -5.19 1.86 11.88
C LYS A 219 -5.07 1.43 13.35
N LYS A 220 -4.71 0.16 13.59
CA LYS A 220 -4.50 -0.38 14.94
C LYS A 220 -3.04 -0.28 15.42
N ASN A 221 -2.11 -0.02 14.52
CA ASN A 221 -0.66 -0.05 14.75
C ASN A 221 0.02 1.20 14.17
N GLU A 222 -0.48 2.39 14.51
CA GLU A 222 0.04 3.65 13.96
C GLU A 222 1.51 3.92 14.26
N ASN A 223 2.05 3.29 15.32
CA ASN A 223 3.46 3.35 15.70
C ASN A 223 4.41 2.65 14.71
N VAL A 224 3.90 1.92 13.72
CA VAL A 224 4.73 1.28 12.68
C VAL A 224 5.58 2.29 11.89
N PHE A 225 5.21 3.57 11.93
CA PHE A 225 5.93 4.65 11.23
C PHE A 225 6.87 5.46 12.15
N GLU A 226 6.88 5.20 13.45
CA GLU A 226 7.77 5.86 14.42
C GLU A 226 9.11 5.14 14.53
#